data_a53576bec3f03a916af227023fb1071b
#
_entry.id   a53576bec3f03a916af227023fb1071b
#
_cell.length_a   1.000
_cell.length_b   1.000
_cell.length_c   1.000
_cell.angle_alpha   90.00
_cell.angle_beta   90.00
_cell.angle_gamma   90.00
#
_symmetry.space_group_name_H-M   'P 1'
#
loop_
_entity.id
_entity.type
_entity.pdbx_description
1 polymer ?
#
loop_
_entity_poly.entity_id
_entity_poly.type
_entity_poly.pdbx_seq_one_letter_code
_entity_poly.pdbx_strand_id
1 'polypeptide(L)'
;MNPSKQVVVIDDNATNRLFPGLFLRPLGYSVKECDGAKEALDWLKHSPCDVILLDISMPHISGLQLCQQLRADQRYQHLKIIAYTAHAMPEEVLLWESSGFDKVLLKPIRKDDLLALFK
;
A
#
# COMPACT_ATOMS: atom_id res chain seq x y z
N MET A 1 5.46 14.82 -20.79
CA MET A 1 5.57 13.45 -20.29
C MET A 1 5.36 13.44 -18.78
N ASN A 2 4.40 12.66 -18.32
CA ASN A 2 4.17 12.57 -16.89
C ASN A 2 5.24 11.72 -16.23
N PRO A 3 5.77 12.14 -15.09
CA PRO A 3 6.69 11.28 -14.35
C PRO A 3 5.95 10.01 -13.93
N SER A 4 6.65 8.90 -13.92
CA SER A 4 6.09 7.66 -13.43
C SER A 4 5.76 7.79 -11.95
N LYS A 5 4.57 7.35 -11.55
CA LYS A 5 4.23 7.30 -10.13
C LYS A 5 4.98 6.15 -9.48
N GLN A 6 5.43 6.37 -8.27
CA GLN A 6 6.10 5.37 -7.47
C GLN A 6 5.10 4.73 -6.53
N VAL A 7 4.97 3.41 -6.63
CA VAL A 7 4.10 2.60 -5.77
C VAL A 7 4.98 1.71 -4.91
N VAL A 8 4.68 1.66 -3.62
CA VAL A 8 5.35 0.73 -2.69
C VAL A 8 4.32 -0.31 -2.27
N VAL A 9 4.68 -1.58 -2.42
CA VAL A 9 3.83 -2.71 -1.99
C VAL A 9 4.47 -3.34 -0.76
N ILE A 10 3.72 -3.38 0.33
CA ILE A 10 4.22 -3.89 1.61
C ILE A 10 3.38 -5.10 2.01
N ASP A 11 3.98 -6.27 1.97
CA ASP A 11 3.33 -7.53 2.30
C ASP A 11 4.42 -8.54 2.63
N ASP A 12 4.22 -9.34 3.66
CA ASP A 12 5.18 -10.38 4.06
C ASP A 12 5.14 -11.60 3.12
N ASN A 13 4.13 -11.72 2.26
CA ASN A 13 3.99 -12.81 1.32
C ASN A 13 4.49 -12.39 -0.07
N ALA A 14 5.54 -13.06 -0.55
CA ALA A 14 6.16 -12.72 -1.83
C ALA A 14 5.21 -12.83 -3.03
N THR A 15 4.33 -13.84 -3.02
CA THR A 15 3.37 -14.02 -4.11
C THR A 15 2.38 -12.86 -4.17
N ASN A 16 1.88 -12.43 -3.02
CA ASN A 16 0.95 -11.29 -2.97
C ASN A 16 1.62 -10.00 -3.41
N ARG A 17 2.91 -9.81 -3.07
CA ARG A 17 3.65 -8.62 -3.51
C ARG A 17 3.81 -8.55 -5.03
N LEU A 18 3.87 -9.71 -5.68
CA LEU A 18 4.15 -9.80 -7.11
C LEU A 18 3.02 -9.22 -7.97
N PHE A 19 1.76 -9.49 -7.60
CA PHE A 19 0.62 -9.15 -8.46
C PHE A 19 0.48 -7.66 -8.78
N PRO A 20 0.57 -6.73 -7.81
CA PRO A 20 0.46 -5.31 -8.17
C PRO A 20 1.51 -4.87 -9.18
N GLY A 21 2.73 -5.37 -9.07
CA GLY A 21 3.79 -5.06 -10.03
C GLY A 21 3.48 -5.57 -11.42
N LEU A 22 2.93 -6.79 -11.53
CA LEU A 22 2.55 -7.36 -12.82
C LEU A 22 1.51 -6.50 -13.53
N PHE A 23 0.59 -5.89 -12.79
CA PHE A 23 -0.48 -5.08 -13.38
C PHE A 23 -0.05 -3.63 -13.62
N LEU A 24 0.80 -3.07 -12.77
CA LEU A 24 1.12 -1.65 -12.80
C LEU A 24 2.35 -1.30 -13.62
N ARG A 25 3.39 -2.15 -13.60
CA ARG A 25 4.62 -1.86 -14.36
C ARG A 25 4.38 -1.68 -15.86
N PRO A 26 3.55 -2.51 -16.52
CA PRO A 26 3.28 -2.30 -17.93
C PRO A 26 2.63 -0.96 -18.28
N LEU A 27 2.02 -0.31 -17.27
CA LEU A 27 1.37 0.99 -17.44
C LEU A 27 2.31 2.16 -17.13
N GLY A 28 3.57 1.89 -16.83
CA GLY A 28 4.55 2.93 -16.58
C GLY A 28 4.79 3.27 -15.11
N TYR A 29 4.13 2.57 -14.19
CA TYR A 29 4.36 2.79 -12.75
C TYR A 29 5.63 2.08 -12.31
N SER A 30 6.39 2.73 -11.41
CA SER A 30 7.50 2.09 -10.72
C SER A 30 6.96 1.42 -9.46
N VAL A 31 7.33 0.17 -9.24
CA VAL A 31 6.81 -0.59 -8.10
C VAL A 31 7.98 -1.13 -7.28
N LYS A 32 8.04 -0.74 -6.01
CA LYS A 32 8.99 -1.25 -5.04
C LYS A 32 8.27 -2.23 -4.12
N GLU A 33 8.80 -3.44 -4.00
CA GLU A 33 8.26 -4.46 -3.11
C GLU A 33 9.04 -4.47 -1.80
N CYS A 34 8.31 -4.45 -0.68
CA CYS A 34 8.89 -4.53 0.66
C CYS A 34 8.23 -5.66 1.44
N ASP A 35 9.01 -6.40 2.20
CA ASP A 35 8.51 -7.55 2.96
C ASP A 35 7.94 -7.17 4.32
N GLY A 36 8.06 -5.93 4.73
CA GLY A 36 7.54 -5.47 6.00
C GLY A 36 7.77 -3.99 6.22
N ALA A 37 7.36 -3.54 7.40
CA ALA A 37 7.38 -2.12 7.74
C ALA A 37 8.79 -1.54 7.77
N LYS A 38 9.76 -2.28 8.30
CA LYS A 38 11.13 -1.78 8.44
C LYS A 38 11.74 -1.46 7.07
N GLU A 39 11.64 -2.39 6.14
CA GLU A 39 12.17 -2.20 4.79
C GLU A 39 11.51 -1.01 4.12
N ALA A 40 10.19 -0.90 4.27
CA ALA A 40 9.43 0.20 3.69
C ALA A 40 9.84 1.55 4.26
N LEU A 41 9.96 1.65 5.59
CA LEU A 41 10.34 2.90 6.23
C LEU A 41 11.75 3.32 5.85
N ASP A 42 12.68 2.38 5.77
CA ASP A 42 14.05 2.68 5.35
C ASP A 42 14.08 3.19 3.92
N TRP A 43 13.32 2.56 3.02
CA TRP A 43 13.26 2.97 1.63
C TRP A 43 12.62 4.36 1.48
N LEU A 44 11.54 4.63 2.21
CA LEU A 44 10.83 5.91 2.14
C LEU A 44 11.68 7.10 2.60
N LYS A 45 12.67 6.88 3.46
CA LYS A 45 13.57 7.95 3.90
C LYS A 45 14.39 8.53 2.77
N HIS A 46 14.63 7.75 1.72
CA HIS A 46 15.57 8.11 0.65
C HIS A 46 14.93 8.18 -0.73
N SER A 47 13.64 7.89 -0.84
CA SER A 47 12.99 7.78 -2.15
C SER A 47 11.59 8.36 -2.11
N PRO A 48 11.17 9.06 -3.18
CA PRO A 48 9.79 9.56 -3.24
C PRO A 48 8.80 8.43 -3.41
N CYS A 49 7.57 8.64 -2.95
CA CYS A 49 6.50 7.68 -3.08
C CYS A 49 5.18 8.42 -3.23
N ASP A 50 4.29 7.88 -4.05
CA ASP A 50 2.96 8.46 -4.28
C ASP A 50 1.86 7.60 -3.66
N VAL A 51 2.00 6.28 -3.73
CA VAL A 51 0.96 5.35 -3.30
C VAL A 51 1.60 4.18 -2.57
N ILE A 52 0.98 3.77 -1.47
CA ILE A 52 1.37 2.57 -0.72
C ILE A 52 0.22 1.58 -0.75
N LEU A 53 0.50 0.34 -1.16
CA LEU A 53 -0.39 -0.79 -0.98
C LEU A 53 0.11 -1.55 0.24
N LEU A 54 -0.70 -1.61 1.28
CA LEU A 54 -0.25 -2.05 2.59
C LEU A 54 -1.12 -3.20 3.10
N ASP A 55 -0.48 -4.35 3.31
CA ASP A 55 -1.15 -5.50 3.92
C ASP A 55 -1.45 -5.19 5.38
N ILE A 56 -2.68 -5.50 5.80
CA ILE A 56 -3.10 -5.29 7.19
C ILE A 56 -2.44 -6.29 8.13
N SER A 57 -2.36 -7.56 7.71
CA SER A 57 -1.87 -8.64 8.57
C SER A 57 -0.41 -8.95 8.28
N MET A 58 0.50 -8.33 9.02
CA MET A 58 1.92 -8.59 8.91
C MET A 58 2.50 -8.89 10.30
N PRO A 59 3.56 -9.70 10.39
CA PRO A 59 4.24 -9.91 11.67
C PRO A 59 4.94 -8.63 12.15
N HIS A 60 5.17 -8.53 13.44
CA HIS A 60 5.85 -7.43 14.14
C HIS A 60 5.04 -6.15 14.15
N ILE A 61 5.05 -5.38 13.07
CA ILE A 61 4.26 -4.15 12.97
C ILE A 61 3.15 -4.39 11.97
N SER A 62 1.89 -4.30 12.42
CA SER A 62 0.73 -4.49 11.54
C SER A 62 0.59 -3.33 10.55
N GLY A 63 -0.16 -3.58 9.46
CA GLY A 63 -0.43 -2.52 8.50
C GLY A 63 -1.12 -1.33 9.13
N LEU A 64 -2.03 -1.56 10.08
CA LEU A 64 -2.71 -0.48 10.78
C LEU A 64 -1.73 0.40 11.54
N GLN A 65 -0.80 -0.22 12.28
CA GLN A 65 0.22 0.51 13.03
C GLN A 65 1.12 1.33 12.11
N LEU A 66 1.53 0.75 10.99
CA LEU A 66 2.37 1.44 10.02
C LEU A 66 1.63 2.64 9.41
N CYS A 67 0.37 2.46 9.05
CA CYS A 67 -0.44 3.56 8.52
C CYS A 67 -0.54 4.70 9.51
N GLN A 68 -0.83 4.40 10.77
CA GLN A 68 -0.92 5.42 11.82
C GLN A 68 0.41 6.16 11.99
N GLN A 69 1.52 5.43 11.94
CA GLN A 69 2.85 6.01 12.05
C GLN A 69 3.14 6.96 10.88
N LEU A 70 2.79 6.57 9.67
CA LEU A 70 3.01 7.41 8.49
C LEU A 70 2.12 8.65 8.53
N ARG A 71 0.86 8.52 8.95
CA ARG A 71 -0.05 9.66 9.03
C ARG A 71 0.36 10.68 10.11
N ALA A 72 1.08 10.24 11.13
CA ALA A 72 1.59 11.12 12.16
C ALA A 72 2.82 11.92 11.70
N ASP A 73 3.43 11.55 10.58
CA ASP A 73 4.64 12.17 10.06
C ASP A 73 4.28 13.09 8.88
N GLN A 74 4.59 14.39 9.01
CA GLN A 74 4.25 15.38 7.99
C GLN A 74 4.84 15.06 6.63
N ARG A 75 5.97 14.36 6.58
CA ARG A 75 6.62 14.00 5.32
C ARG A 75 5.76 13.06 4.48
N TYR A 76 4.84 12.31 5.11
CA TYR A 76 4.10 11.24 4.46
C TYR A 76 2.59 11.49 4.43
N GLN A 77 2.12 12.66 4.86
CA GLN A 77 0.69 12.95 4.88
C GLN A 77 0.06 13.01 3.50
N HIS A 78 0.85 13.28 2.47
CA HIS A 78 0.37 13.34 1.09
C HIS A 78 0.19 11.96 0.45
N LEU A 79 0.73 10.92 1.06
CA LEU A 79 0.66 9.57 0.50
C LEU A 79 -0.76 9.06 0.42
N LYS A 80 -1.08 8.39 -0.68
CA LYS A 80 -2.29 7.60 -0.79
C LYS A 80 -1.97 6.22 -0.23
N ILE A 81 -2.64 5.83 0.83
CA ILE A 81 -2.40 4.54 1.49
C ILE A 81 -3.63 3.67 1.29
N ILE A 82 -3.42 2.54 0.64
CA ILE A 82 -4.48 1.59 0.32
C ILE A 82 -4.22 0.30 1.12
N ALA A 83 -5.18 -0.05 1.97
CA ALA A 83 -5.12 -1.32 2.68
C ALA A 83 -5.51 -2.45 1.73
N TYR A 84 -4.80 -3.59 1.81
CA TYR A 84 -5.31 -4.76 1.12
C TYR A 84 -5.22 -5.98 2.04
N THR A 85 -6.28 -6.81 2.00
CA THR A 85 -6.49 -7.84 2.99
C THR A 85 -7.38 -8.96 2.43
N ALA A 86 -7.23 -10.15 3.00
CA ALA A 86 -8.06 -11.29 2.62
C ALA A 86 -9.49 -11.17 3.16
N HIS A 87 -9.68 -10.40 4.23
CA HIS A 87 -10.98 -10.23 4.88
C HIS A 87 -11.22 -8.76 5.23
N ALA A 88 -12.45 -8.30 5.01
CA ALA A 88 -12.83 -6.94 5.38
C ALA A 88 -14.28 -6.94 5.87
N MET A 89 -14.45 -7.01 7.19
CA MET A 89 -15.76 -6.81 7.80
C MET A 89 -16.10 -5.32 7.79
N PRO A 90 -17.39 -4.95 7.69
CA PRO A 90 -17.76 -3.53 7.62
C PRO A 90 -17.19 -2.67 8.75
N GLU A 91 -17.21 -3.17 9.98
CA GLU A 91 -16.67 -2.43 11.13
C GLU A 91 -15.17 -2.29 11.06
N GLU A 92 -14.46 -3.25 10.47
CA GLU A 92 -13.02 -3.17 10.27
C GLU A 92 -12.67 -2.14 9.21
N VAL A 93 -13.43 -2.09 8.12
CA VAL A 93 -13.22 -1.11 7.06
C VAL A 93 -13.38 0.30 7.62
N LEU A 94 -14.39 0.53 8.45
CA LEU A 94 -14.60 1.83 9.10
C LEU A 94 -13.42 2.20 9.98
N LEU A 95 -12.88 1.24 10.73
CA LEU A 95 -11.71 1.46 11.58
C LEU A 95 -10.49 1.85 10.73
N TRP A 96 -10.24 1.12 9.66
CA TRP A 96 -9.08 1.39 8.80
C TRP A 96 -9.19 2.76 8.14
N GLU A 97 -10.35 3.09 7.60
CA GLU A 97 -10.56 4.40 6.99
C GLU A 97 -10.38 5.54 8.00
N SER A 98 -10.91 5.38 9.22
CA SER A 98 -10.74 6.39 10.27
C SER A 98 -9.30 6.48 10.78
N SER A 99 -8.49 5.45 10.55
CA SER A 99 -7.09 5.41 10.97
C SER A 99 -6.14 5.98 9.92
N GLY A 100 -6.65 6.36 8.75
CA GLY A 100 -5.85 7.04 7.74
C GLY A 100 -5.69 6.32 6.41
N PHE A 101 -6.30 5.15 6.23
CA PHE A 101 -6.33 4.50 4.92
C PHE A 101 -7.32 5.21 4.00
N ASP A 102 -6.92 5.41 2.76
CA ASP A 102 -7.78 6.07 1.76
C ASP A 102 -8.76 5.09 1.13
N LYS A 103 -8.34 3.86 0.92
CA LYS A 103 -9.16 2.82 0.30
C LYS A 103 -8.80 1.45 0.87
N VAL A 104 -9.70 0.50 0.67
CA VAL A 104 -9.50 -0.90 1.06
C VAL A 104 -9.72 -1.78 -0.16
N LEU A 105 -8.81 -2.71 -0.38
CA LEU A 105 -8.83 -3.62 -1.52
C LEU A 105 -8.77 -5.06 -0.99
N LEU A 106 -9.62 -5.93 -1.51
CA LEU A 106 -9.66 -7.32 -1.08
C LEU A 106 -8.71 -8.21 -1.87
N LYS A 107 -8.10 -9.17 -1.21
CA LYS A 107 -7.31 -10.23 -1.85
C LYS A 107 -8.22 -11.36 -2.31
N PRO A 108 -7.92 -12.05 -3.41
CA PRO A 108 -6.82 -11.78 -4.32
C PRO A 108 -7.07 -10.50 -5.10
N ILE A 109 -6.00 -9.74 -5.36
CA ILE A 109 -6.13 -8.48 -6.08
C ILE A 109 -6.56 -8.77 -7.53
N ARG A 110 -7.64 -8.11 -7.94
CA ARG A 110 -8.11 -8.17 -9.32
C ARG A 110 -7.59 -6.96 -10.07
N LYS A 111 -7.18 -7.20 -11.31
CA LYS A 111 -6.60 -6.13 -12.14
C LYS A 111 -7.51 -4.91 -12.22
N ASP A 112 -8.79 -5.11 -12.50
CA ASP A 112 -9.74 -4.02 -12.68
C ASP A 112 -9.93 -3.21 -11.39
N ASP A 113 -10.00 -3.89 -10.25
CA ASP A 113 -10.15 -3.23 -8.95
C ASP A 113 -8.92 -2.38 -8.63
N LEU A 114 -7.73 -2.93 -8.90
CA LEU A 114 -6.49 -2.20 -8.68
C LEU A 114 -6.38 -0.98 -9.59
N LEU A 115 -6.64 -1.16 -10.88
CA LEU A 115 -6.53 -0.07 -11.85
C LEU A 115 -7.52 1.04 -11.60
N ALA A 116 -8.70 0.73 -11.08
CA ALA A 116 -9.70 1.74 -10.73
C ALA A 116 -9.18 2.74 -9.69
N LEU A 117 -8.27 2.32 -8.83
CA LEU A 117 -7.70 3.18 -7.79
C LEU A 117 -6.66 4.16 -8.33
N PHE A 118 -6.20 3.94 -9.57
CA PHE A 118 -5.14 4.76 -10.19
C PHE A 118 -5.65 5.64 -11.32
N LYS A 119 -6.94 5.67 -11.50
CA LYS A 119 -7.56 6.54 -12.53
C LYS A 119 -7.82 7.95 -12.01
#